data_973759964ad4ef7022b975656c36ba16
#
_entry.id   973759964ad4ef7022b975656c36ba16
#
_cell.length_a   1.000
_cell.length_b   1.000
_cell.length_c   1.000
_cell.angle_alpha   90.00
_cell.angle_beta   90.00
_cell.angle_gamma   90.00
#
_symmetry.space_group_name_H-M   'P 1'
#
loop_
_entity.id
_entity.type
_entity.pdbx_description
1 polymer ?
#
loop_
_entity_poly.entity_id
_entity_poly.type
_entity_poly.pdbx_seq_one_letter_code
_entity_poly.pdbx_strand_id
1 'polypeptide(L)'
;MLVVWGIFMGVLNLPFKVVPIEKKDLLEINKILIKEIGSSQLPHLKECLRKGYAKKILKNSEIVGFCLLLEYTTHISLSYYYILEDYRRKPISLFFFIHIFSQISHKPIYVKKNKNFEQYKRYFKTTEKDGVIKFTNLRKDFEWAELLKQFQMQ
;
A
#
# COMPACT_ATOMS: atom_id res chain seq x y z
N MET A 1 -4.05 -16.06 8.31
CA MET A 1 -4.59 -14.86 7.69
C MET A 1 -4.40 -14.79 6.17
N LEU A 2 -3.20 -15.05 5.65
CA LEU A 2 -2.95 -15.04 4.21
C LEU A 2 -3.79 -16.06 3.44
N VAL A 3 -3.95 -17.27 3.98
CA VAL A 3 -4.74 -18.32 3.34
C VAL A 3 -6.21 -17.92 3.28
N VAL A 4 -6.76 -17.41 4.37
CA VAL A 4 -8.15 -16.93 4.43
C VAL A 4 -8.35 -15.79 3.46
N TRP A 5 -7.40 -14.87 3.40
CA TRP A 5 -7.45 -13.73 2.49
C TRP A 5 -7.45 -14.18 1.03
N GLY A 6 -6.58 -15.14 0.68
CA GLY A 6 -6.55 -15.69 -0.66
C GLY A 6 -7.86 -16.33 -1.08
N ILE A 7 -8.52 -17.04 -0.15
CA ILE A 7 -9.83 -17.63 -0.38
C ILE A 7 -10.87 -16.53 -0.65
N PHE A 8 -10.85 -15.47 0.16
CA PHE A 8 -11.76 -14.33 -0.01
C PHE A 8 -11.59 -13.67 -1.39
N MET A 9 -10.34 -13.45 -1.80
CA MET A 9 -10.05 -12.86 -3.10
C MET A 9 -10.61 -13.71 -4.24
N GLY A 10 -10.43 -15.04 -4.17
CA GLY A 10 -10.95 -15.96 -5.17
C GLY A 10 -12.47 -15.98 -5.22
N VAL A 11 -13.12 -16.03 -4.04
CA VAL A 11 -14.58 -16.10 -3.95
C VAL A 11 -15.25 -14.82 -4.47
N LEU A 12 -14.68 -13.66 -4.13
CA LEU A 12 -15.27 -12.37 -4.53
C LEU A 12 -14.92 -11.96 -5.96
N ASN A 13 -13.95 -12.64 -6.59
CA ASN A 13 -13.53 -12.34 -7.96
C ASN A 13 -13.32 -10.83 -8.16
N LEU A 14 -12.48 -10.24 -7.33
CA LEU A 14 -12.22 -8.81 -7.38
C LEU A 14 -11.60 -8.40 -8.73
N PRO A 15 -11.98 -7.23 -9.26
CA PRO A 15 -11.51 -6.79 -10.58
C PRO A 15 -10.09 -6.24 -10.58
N PHE A 16 -9.35 -6.43 -9.50
CA PHE A 16 -7.97 -5.93 -9.36
C PHE A 16 -7.10 -6.95 -8.66
N LYS A 17 -5.78 -6.79 -8.79
CA LYS A 17 -4.78 -7.67 -8.18
C LYS A 17 -3.67 -6.87 -7.56
N VAL A 18 -3.20 -7.30 -6.39
CA VAL A 18 -1.99 -6.76 -5.75
C VAL A 18 -0.85 -7.72 -6.02
N VAL A 19 0.18 -7.26 -6.72
CA VAL A 19 1.31 -8.08 -7.14
C VAL A 19 2.62 -7.32 -6.94
N PRO A 20 3.76 -8.03 -6.87
CA PRO A 20 5.05 -7.35 -6.75
C PRO A 20 5.35 -6.47 -7.97
N ILE A 21 6.06 -5.37 -7.72
CA ILE A 21 6.62 -4.56 -8.81
C ILE A 21 7.79 -5.32 -9.41
N GLU A 22 7.85 -5.35 -10.74
CA GLU A 22 8.92 -6.02 -11.47
C GLU A 22 9.83 -5.00 -12.14
N LYS A 23 11.01 -5.45 -12.60
CA LYS A 23 11.95 -4.57 -13.30
C LYS A 23 11.32 -3.88 -14.51
N LYS A 24 10.44 -4.57 -15.21
CA LYS A 24 9.74 -4.00 -16.38
C LYS A 24 8.86 -2.81 -16.04
N ASP A 25 8.45 -2.68 -14.77
CA ASP A 25 7.58 -1.61 -14.31
C ASP A 25 8.33 -0.34 -13.94
N LEU A 26 9.64 -0.41 -13.78
CA LEU A 26 10.44 0.70 -13.21
C LEU A 26 10.34 1.99 -14.02
N LEU A 27 10.37 1.89 -15.34
CA LEU A 27 10.31 3.08 -16.19
C LEU A 27 8.96 3.78 -16.09
N GLU A 28 7.89 3.02 -16.09
CA GLU A 28 6.54 3.57 -15.97
C GLU A 28 6.32 4.22 -14.61
N ILE A 29 6.73 3.54 -13.53
CA ILE A 29 6.60 4.07 -12.18
C ILE A 29 7.48 5.32 -12.02
N ASN A 30 8.69 5.29 -12.56
CA ASN A 30 9.58 6.44 -12.48
C ASN A 30 9.02 7.67 -13.21
N LYS A 31 8.35 7.46 -14.35
CA LYS A 31 7.67 8.54 -15.07
C LYS A 31 6.60 9.19 -14.19
N ILE A 32 5.83 8.38 -13.47
CA ILE A 32 4.81 8.87 -12.55
C ILE A 32 5.47 9.70 -11.44
N LEU A 33 6.56 9.19 -10.86
CA LEU A 33 7.27 9.88 -9.78
C LEU A 33 7.93 11.19 -10.27
N ILE A 34 8.47 11.20 -11.48
CA ILE A 34 9.01 12.43 -12.06
C ILE A 34 7.91 13.50 -12.16
N LYS A 35 6.72 13.10 -12.60
CA LYS A 35 5.59 14.03 -12.71
C LYS A 35 5.15 14.56 -11.34
N GLU A 36 5.14 13.69 -10.31
CA GLU A 36 4.67 14.06 -8.98
C GLU A 36 5.72 14.82 -8.16
N ILE A 37 6.99 14.48 -8.30
CA ILE A 37 8.09 14.98 -7.45
C ILE A 37 9.00 15.93 -8.21
N GLY A 38 9.08 15.80 -9.54
CA GLY A 38 9.92 16.65 -10.38
C GLY A 38 11.30 16.11 -10.69
N SER A 39 11.67 14.93 -10.17
CA SER A 39 12.97 14.34 -10.41
C SER A 39 12.90 12.82 -10.48
N SER A 40 13.88 12.22 -11.18
CA SER A 40 13.96 10.76 -11.29
C SER A 40 14.24 10.12 -9.93
N GLN A 41 13.52 9.05 -9.63
CA GLN A 41 13.66 8.26 -8.41
C GLN A 41 14.18 6.84 -8.72
N LEU A 42 14.75 6.64 -9.89
CA LEU A 42 15.14 5.31 -10.35
C LEU A 42 16.09 4.57 -9.40
N PRO A 43 17.16 5.21 -8.86
CA PRO A 43 18.02 4.53 -7.89
C PRO A 43 17.27 4.09 -6.64
N HIS A 44 16.37 4.91 -6.13
CA HIS A 44 15.58 4.59 -4.96
C HIS A 44 14.59 3.45 -5.25
N LEU A 45 13.98 3.45 -6.43
CA LEU A 45 13.10 2.36 -6.87
C LEU A 45 13.83 1.03 -6.89
N LYS A 46 15.06 1.01 -7.43
CA LYS A 46 15.88 -0.19 -7.45
C LYS A 46 16.22 -0.67 -6.05
N GLU A 47 16.49 0.26 -5.14
CA GLU A 47 16.76 -0.06 -3.74
C GLU A 47 15.54 -0.70 -3.05
N CYS A 48 14.35 -0.17 -3.27
CA CYS A 48 13.12 -0.74 -2.71
C CYS A 48 12.84 -2.15 -3.24
N LEU A 49 13.18 -2.40 -4.51
CA LEU A 49 13.04 -3.74 -5.07
C LEU A 49 14.01 -4.72 -4.44
N ARG A 50 15.20 -4.26 -4.09
CA ARG A 50 16.27 -5.11 -3.55
C ARG A 50 16.15 -5.35 -2.04
N LYS A 51 15.83 -4.30 -1.28
CA LYS A 51 15.87 -4.33 0.20
C LYS A 51 14.55 -4.04 0.89
N GLY A 52 13.49 -3.91 0.15
CA GLY A 52 12.24 -3.50 0.75
C GLY A 52 11.05 -4.26 0.20
N TYR A 53 9.93 -3.59 0.24
CA TYR A 53 8.68 -4.11 -0.28
C TYR A 53 8.20 -3.15 -1.35
N ALA A 54 7.94 -3.69 -2.54
CA ALA A 54 7.47 -2.91 -3.66
C ALA A 54 6.29 -3.66 -4.28
N LYS A 55 5.10 -3.09 -4.15
CA LYS A 55 3.86 -3.69 -4.62
C LYS A 55 3.11 -2.72 -5.51
N LYS A 56 2.40 -3.26 -6.49
CA LYS A 56 1.51 -2.50 -7.34
C LYS A 56 0.12 -3.13 -7.30
N ILE A 57 -0.89 -2.30 -7.57
CA ILE A 57 -2.24 -2.79 -7.74
C ILE A 57 -2.66 -2.58 -9.18
N LEU A 58 -3.15 -3.66 -9.80
CA LEU A 58 -3.55 -3.68 -11.20
C LEU A 58 -5.05 -3.77 -11.32
N LYS A 59 -5.59 -3.03 -12.27
CA LYS A 59 -6.97 -3.19 -12.73
C LYS A 59 -6.94 -3.35 -14.23
N ASN A 60 -7.46 -4.48 -14.73
CA ASN A 60 -7.42 -4.80 -16.17
C ASN A 60 -6.01 -4.68 -16.75
N SER A 61 -5.03 -5.22 -16.01
CA SER A 61 -3.61 -5.23 -16.39
C SER A 61 -2.93 -3.85 -16.39
N GLU A 62 -3.62 -2.80 -15.93
CA GLU A 62 -3.03 -1.47 -15.82
C GLU A 62 -2.66 -1.16 -14.37
N ILE A 63 -1.54 -0.46 -14.17
CA ILE A 63 -1.11 -0.02 -12.85
C ILE A 63 -1.99 1.15 -12.42
N VAL A 64 -2.79 0.94 -11.36
CA VAL A 64 -3.63 2.00 -10.81
C VAL A 64 -3.10 2.54 -9.49
N GLY A 65 -2.05 1.93 -8.97
CA GLY A 65 -1.37 2.40 -7.76
C GLY A 65 -0.13 1.58 -7.46
N PHE A 66 0.72 2.12 -6.60
CA PHE A 66 1.90 1.38 -6.14
C PHE A 66 2.29 1.85 -4.74
N CYS A 67 3.00 0.98 -4.04
CA CYS A 67 3.49 1.22 -2.69
C CYS A 67 4.94 0.77 -2.60
N LEU A 68 5.79 1.67 -2.12
CA LEU A 68 7.22 1.45 -1.99
C LEU A 68 7.62 1.63 -0.54
N LEU A 69 8.16 0.58 0.06
CA LEU A 69 8.63 0.59 1.44
C LEU A 69 10.07 0.11 1.48
N LEU A 70 10.85 0.67 2.39
CA LEU A 70 12.25 0.30 2.57
C LEU A 70 12.45 -0.22 3.99
N GLU A 71 13.05 -1.39 4.11
CA GLU A 71 13.28 -2.03 5.41
C GLU A 71 14.60 -1.60 6.03
N TYR A 72 14.50 -1.17 7.29
CA TYR A 72 15.66 -0.87 8.14
C TYR A 72 15.71 -1.86 9.30
N THR A 73 16.75 -1.80 10.10
CA THR A 73 16.94 -2.74 11.22
C THR A 73 15.77 -2.74 12.20
N THR A 74 15.27 -1.56 12.57
CA THR A 74 14.25 -1.42 13.62
C THR A 74 12.84 -1.19 13.07
N HIS A 75 12.72 -0.79 11.81
CA HIS A 75 11.42 -0.40 11.25
C HIS A 75 11.43 -0.50 9.74
N ILE A 76 10.26 -0.33 9.16
CA ILE A 76 10.06 -0.22 7.72
C ILE A 76 9.54 1.19 7.47
N SER A 77 10.10 1.88 6.47
CA SER A 77 9.70 3.25 6.15
C SER A 77 8.91 3.27 4.85
N LEU A 78 7.75 3.91 4.87
CA LEU A 78 6.99 4.15 3.65
C LEU A 78 7.68 5.26 2.85
N SER A 79 8.12 4.92 1.64
CA SER A 79 8.75 5.88 0.73
C SER A 79 7.71 6.57 -0.15
N TYR A 80 6.89 5.78 -0.84
CA TYR A 80 5.84 6.31 -1.71
C TYR A 80 4.61 5.43 -1.65
N TYR A 81 3.46 6.07 -1.59
CA TYR A 81 2.16 5.44 -1.73
C TYR A 81 1.38 6.28 -2.74
N TYR A 82 1.09 5.71 -3.90
CA TYR A 82 0.47 6.41 -4.99
C TYR A 82 -0.74 5.66 -5.50
N ILE A 83 -1.83 6.39 -5.69
CA ILE A 83 -3.05 5.90 -6.33
C ILE A 83 -3.38 6.89 -7.43
N LEU A 84 -3.72 6.40 -8.62
CA LEU A 84 -4.21 7.25 -9.71
C LEU A 84 -5.39 8.07 -9.22
N GLU A 85 -5.46 9.32 -9.68
CA GLU A 85 -6.44 10.29 -9.19
C GLU A 85 -7.87 9.76 -9.22
N ASP A 86 -8.25 9.07 -10.31
CA ASP A 86 -9.61 8.52 -10.47
C ASP A 86 -9.96 7.45 -9.44
N TYR A 87 -8.98 6.88 -8.77
CA TYR A 87 -9.18 5.81 -7.79
C TYR A 87 -8.95 6.27 -6.35
N ARG A 88 -8.59 7.54 -6.15
CA ARG A 88 -8.38 8.09 -4.81
C ARG A 88 -9.71 8.23 -4.08
N ARG A 89 -9.68 8.05 -2.74
CA ARG A 89 -10.86 8.14 -1.87
C ARG A 89 -11.95 7.11 -2.20
N LYS A 90 -11.56 6.02 -2.85
CA LYS A 90 -12.44 4.91 -3.17
C LYS A 90 -12.02 3.66 -2.40
N PRO A 91 -12.89 2.67 -2.28
CA PRO A 91 -12.55 1.44 -1.55
C PRO A 91 -11.26 0.78 -2.00
N ILE A 92 -10.90 0.88 -3.29
CA ILE A 92 -9.67 0.28 -3.81
C ILE A 92 -8.42 0.87 -3.15
N SER A 93 -8.39 2.17 -2.88
CA SER A 93 -7.23 2.80 -2.21
C SER A 93 -7.12 2.36 -0.77
N LEU A 94 -8.23 2.27 -0.06
CA LEU A 94 -8.26 1.77 1.31
C LEU A 94 -7.83 0.30 1.36
N PHE A 95 -8.38 -0.52 0.46
CA PHE A 95 -8.02 -1.92 0.35
C PHE A 95 -6.52 -2.11 0.17
N PHE A 96 -5.93 -1.38 -0.77
CA PHE A 96 -4.51 -1.51 -1.09
C PHE A 96 -3.64 -1.19 0.12
N PHE A 97 -3.93 -0.09 0.80
CA PHE A 97 -3.18 0.30 2.00
C PHE A 97 -3.27 -0.78 3.09
N ILE A 98 -4.49 -1.21 3.41
CA ILE A 98 -4.69 -2.20 4.47
C ILE A 98 -4.06 -3.53 4.09
N HIS A 99 -4.19 -3.94 2.83
CA HIS A 99 -3.60 -5.19 2.34
C HIS A 99 -2.09 -5.19 2.53
N ILE A 100 -1.40 -4.12 2.09
CA ILE A 100 0.05 -4.04 2.21
C ILE A 100 0.48 -4.00 3.68
N PHE A 101 -0.10 -3.10 4.46
CA PHE A 101 0.34 -2.87 5.84
C PHE A 101 0.02 -4.06 6.76
N SER A 102 -1.08 -4.78 6.51
CA SER A 102 -1.42 -5.94 7.31
C SER A 102 -0.51 -7.14 7.10
N GLN A 103 0.17 -7.20 5.95
CA GLN A 103 1.09 -8.32 5.66
C GLN A 103 2.48 -8.11 6.25
N ILE A 104 2.77 -6.91 6.72
CA ILE A 104 4.04 -6.57 7.33
C ILE A 104 3.80 -6.46 8.83
N SER A 105 4.04 -7.57 9.58
CA SER A 105 3.77 -7.61 11.01
C SER A 105 5.01 -7.73 11.87
N HIS A 106 6.18 -7.99 11.27
CA HIS A 106 7.41 -8.23 12.02
C HIS A 106 8.12 -6.95 12.47
N LYS A 107 7.81 -5.81 11.87
CA LYS A 107 8.36 -4.51 12.25
C LYS A 107 7.31 -3.43 12.11
N PRO A 108 7.40 -2.35 12.91
CA PRO A 108 6.49 -1.22 12.71
C PRO A 108 6.78 -0.50 11.40
N ILE A 109 5.75 0.10 10.81
CA ILE A 109 5.87 0.87 9.59
C ILE A 109 5.76 2.35 9.94
N TYR A 110 6.78 3.12 9.59
CA TYR A 110 6.84 4.55 9.82
C TYR A 110 6.38 5.30 8.58
N VAL A 111 5.43 6.20 8.77
CA VAL A 111 4.85 7.01 7.71
C VAL A 111 4.94 8.48 8.11
N LYS A 112 5.50 9.31 7.22
CA LYS A 112 5.52 10.75 7.46
C LYS A 112 4.09 11.27 7.55
N LYS A 113 3.78 12.01 8.61
CA LYS A 113 2.43 12.50 8.85
C LYS A 113 1.93 13.34 7.68
N ASN A 114 0.75 12.97 7.19
CA ASN A 114 0.10 13.62 6.07
C ASN A 114 -1.41 13.39 6.24
N LYS A 115 -2.21 14.40 5.94
CA LYS A 115 -3.66 14.28 6.08
C LYS A 115 -4.25 13.11 5.28
N ASN A 116 -3.58 12.70 4.20
CA ASN A 116 -4.04 11.57 3.39
C ASN A 116 -3.91 10.23 4.12
N PHE A 117 -3.03 10.14 5.13
CA PHE A 117 -2.85 8.92 5.92
C PHE A 117 -3.65 8.89 7.21
N GLU A 118 -4.20 10.03 7.63
CA GLU A 118 -5.00 10.11 8.86
C GLU A 118 -6.20 9.16 8.82
N GLN A 119 -6.83 9.01 7.65
CA GLN A 119 -7.98 8.12 7.48
C GLN A 119 -7.66 6.66 7.74
N TYR A 120 -6.39 6.24 7.56
CA TYR A 120 -6.00 4.83 7.73
C TYR A 120 -5.69 4.47 9.18
N LYS A 121 -5.47 5.46 10.04
CA LYS A 121 -5.13 5.24 11.45
C LYS A 121 -6.21 4.48 12.21
N ARG A 122 -7.46 4.63 11.83
CA ARG A 122 -8.57 3.98 12.51
C ARG A 122 -8.60 2.46 12.35
N TYR A 123 -7.85 1.93 11.39
CA TYR A 123 -7.80 0.49 11.14
C TYR A 123 -6.62 -0.20 11.80
N PHE A 124 -5.67 0.57 12.33
CA PHE A 124 -4.43 0.05 12.89
C PHE A 124 -4.19 0.61 14.29
N LYS A 125 -3.33 -0.08 15.02
CA LYS A 125 -2.76 0.48 16.24
C LYS A 125 -1.65 1.42 15.82
N THR A 126 -1.75 2.69 16.22
CA THR A 126 -0.78 3.71 15.81
C THR A 126 -0.35 4.56 16.99
N THR A 127 0.86 5.12 16.86
CA THR A 127 1.36 6.18 17.72
C THR A 127 1.97 7.25 16.84
N GLU A 128 2.08 8.47 17.34
CA GLU A 128 2.67 9.58 16.60
C GLU A 128 3.75 10.25 17.42
N LYS A 129 4.84 10.62 16.77
CA LYS A 129 5.93 11.36 17.37
C LYS A 129 6.71 12.11 16.29
N ASP A 130 6.98 13.40 16.53
CA ASP A 130 7.83 14.21 15.66
C ASP A 130 7.42 14.18 14.17
N GLY A 131 6.10 14.22 13.91
CA GLY A 131 5.60 14.25 12.55
C GLY A 131 5.62 12.90 11.83
N VAL A 132 5.81 11.80 12.58
CA VAL A 132 5.82 10.44 12.04
C VAL A 132 4.72 9.62 12.70
N ILE A 133 3.94 8.90 11.88
CA ILE A 133 2.94 7.95 12.36
C ILE A 133 3.58 6.56 12.32
N LYS A 134 3.51 5.87 13.45
CA LYS A 134 4.00 4.50 13.57
C LYS A 134 2.81 3.55 13.50
N PHE A 135 2.72 2.77 12.43
CA PHE A 135 1.70 1.72 12.26
C PHE A 135 2.26 0.40 12.76
N THR A 136 1.48 -0.31 13.58
CA THR A 136 1.89 -1.65 14.05
C THR A 136 0.95 -2.71 13.51
N ASN A 137 -0.08 -3.09 14.26
CA ASN A 137 -0.97 -4.18 13.87
C ASN A 137 -2.34 -3.66 13.48
N LEU A 138 -3.07 -4.42 12.67
CA LEU A 138 -4.50 -4.18 12.47
C LEU A 138 -5.19 -4.22 13.82
N ARG A 139 -6.21 -3.39 14.00
CA ARG A 139 -7.04 -3.43 15.20
C ARG A 139 -7.78 -4.77 15.25
N LYS A 140 -8.00 -5.29 16.46
CA LYS A 140 -8.66 -6.57 16.65
C LYS A 140 -10.09 -6.58 16.15
N ASP A 141 -10.75 -5.41 16.12
CA ASP A 141 -12.10 -5.26 15.66
C ASP A 141 -12.22 -5.07 14.14
N PHE A 142 -11.10 -5.08 13.42
CA PHE A 142 -11.11 -4.96 11.97
C PHE A 142 -11.61 -6.25 11.31
N GLU A 143 -12.55 -6.11 10.39
CA GLU A 143 -13.11 -7.23 9.64
C GLU A 143 -12.98 -7.02 8.14
N TRP A 144 -12.28 -7.93 7.48
CA TRP A 144 -12.10 -7.91 6.03
C TRP A 144 -13.43 -7.96 5.28
N ALA A 145 -14.40 -8.72 5.81
CA ALA A 145 -15.71 -8.83 5.19
C ALA A 145 -16.42 -7.48 5.06
N GLU A 146 -16.30 -6.63 6.07
CA GLU A 146 -16.89 -5.30 6.04
C GLU A 146 -16.25 -4.42 4.96
N LEU A 147 -14.93 -4.49 4.83
CA LEU A 147 -14.23 -3.75 3.79
C LEU A 147 -14.62 -4.24 2.39
N LEU A 148 -14.67 -5.56 2.21
CA LEU A 148 -14.95 -6.16 0.91
C LEU A 148 -16.38 -5.92 0.43
N LYS A 149 -17.33 -5.76 1.36
CA LYS A 149 -18.70 -5.38 1.00
C LYS A 149 -18.77 -4.07 0.22
N GLN A 150 -17.85 -3.15 0.48
CA GLN A 150 -17.84 -1.86 -0.18
C GLN A 150 -17.61 -1.99 -1.69
N PHE A 151 -16.91 -3.04 -2.12
CA PHE A 151 -16.70 -3.31 -3.53
C PHE A 151 -17.94 -3.84 -4.24
N GLN A 152 -18.79 -4.53 -3.51
CA GLN A 152 -20.04 -5.07 -4.06
C GLN A 152 -21.10 -4.00 -4.24
N MET A 153 -20.97 -2.88 -3.54
CA MET A 153 -21.91 -1.76 -3.60
C MET A 153 -21.57 -0.74 -4.69
N GLN A 154 -20.48 -0.95 -5.42
CA GLN A 154 -20.06 -0.05 -6.49
C GLN A 154 -20.64 -0.41 -7.85
#